data_ce038e28a6861cf7fbb383da9f9a76ab
#
_entry.id   ce038e28a6861cf7fbb383da9f9a76ab
#
_cell.length_a   1.000
_cell.length_b   1.000
_cell.length_c   1.000
_cell.angle_alpha   90.00
_cell.angle_beta   90.00
_cell.angle_gamma   90.00
#
_symmetry.space_group_name_H-M   'P 1'
#
loop_
_entity.id
_entity.type
_entity.pdbx_description
1 polymer ?
#
loop_
_entity_poly.entity_id
_entity_poly.type
_entity_poly.pdbx_seq_one_letter_code
_entity_poly.pdbx_strand_id
1 'polypeptide(L)'
;MFDRGRLTRIASWMQGYIDTRRFAGASVLITHKGQEVYYHDCGLRDLKAQTAWSRDTVARIYSMTKPVTSLALMQLVERGLFNLDTPVSEFIPEFAQMQALVPGAETLEQTAPCATPTLHQLLTHTSGLSYAFNPGPLGRAMMERKVEFRANQGSLAEMCRQTAALPLA
;
A
#
# COMPACT_ATOMS: atom_id res chain seq x y z
N MET A 1 8.28 -26.14 19.49
CA MET A 1 9.07 -25.20 20.33
C MET A 1 10.06 -24.48 19.44
N PHE A 2 10.17 -23.16 19.52
CA PHE A 2 11.16 -22.41 18.72
C PHE A 2 12.56 -22.59 19.31
N ASP A 3 13.53 -22.83 18.42
CA ASP A 3 14.95 -22.87 18.79
C ASP A 3 15.48 -21.43 18.92
N ARG A 4 15.65 -20.97 20.15
CA ARG A 4 16.15 -19.63 20.44
C ARG A 4 17.54 -19.36 19.86
N GLY A 5 18.40 -20.38 19.81
CA GLY A 5 19.73 -20.26 19.21
C GLY A 5 19.68 -20.01 17.70
N ARG A 6 18.65 -20.51 17.01
CA ARG A 6 18.44 -20.21 15.59
C ARG A 6 17.86 -18.81 15.38
N LEU A 7 17.03 -18.33 16.30
CA LEU A 7 16.45 -16.99 16.19
C LEU A 7 17.52 -15.89 16.31
N THR A 8 18.60 -16.10 17.06
CA THR A 8 19.69 -15.13 17.16
C THR A 8 20.39 -14.85 15.84
N ARG A 9 20.31 -15.77 14.86
CA ARG A 9 20.84 -15.54 13.51
C ARG A 9 20.15 -14.37 12.80
N ILE A 10 18.90 -14.08 13.15
CA ILE A 10 18.15 -12.94 12.61
C ILE A 10 18.84 -11.63 13.01
N ALA A 11 19.26 -11.51 14.28
CA ALA A 11 19.98 -10.32 14.75
C ALA A 11 21.28 -10.09 13.95
N SER A 12 22.11 -11.13 13.79
CA SER A 12 23.35 -11.03 13.02
C SER A 12 23.11 -10.68 11.55
N TRP A 13 22.07 -11.25 10.95
CA TRP A 13 21.68 -10.94 9.57
C TRP A 13 21.22 -9.48 9.43
N MET A 14 20.37 -8.99 10.31
CA MET A 14 19.93 -7.59 10.33
C MET A 14 21.09 -6.63 10.54
N GLN A 15 21.99 -6.94 11.50
CA GLN A 15 23.15 -6.10 11.79
C GLN A 15 24.06 -5.94 10.56
N GLY A 16 24.23 -7.00 9.76
CA GLY A 16 25.00 -6.92 8.51
C GLY A 16 24.48 -5.90 7.51
N TYR A 17 23.16 -5.66 7.45
CA TYR A 17 22.57 -4.60 6.60
C TYR A 17 22.80 -3.20 7.18
N ILE A 18 22.85 -3.07 8.50
CA ILE A 18 23.17 -1.80 9.16
C ILE A 18 24.66 -1.48 8.96
N ASP A 19 25.55 -2.43 9.19
CA ASP A 19 27.00 -2.26 9.08
C ASP A 19 27.42 -1.90 7.65
N THR A 20 26.73 -2.48 6.65
CA THR A 20 26.94 -2.16 5.24
C THR A 20 26.17 -0.91 4.77
N ARG A 21 25.51 -0.18 5.68
CA ARG A 21 24.73 1.04 5.42
C ARG A 21 23.63 0.88 4.38
N ARG A 22 23.10 -0.32 4.22
CA ARG A 22 21.96 -0.58 3.32
C ARG A 22 20.64 -0.13 3.93
N PHE A 23 20.51 -0.23 5.27
CA PHE A 23 19.40 0.31 6.04
C PHE A 23 19.91 1.15 7.20
N ALA A 24 19.13 2.16 7.59
CA ALA A 24 19.45 2.99 8.73
C ALA A 24 19.15 2.27 10.05
N GLY A 25 18.02 1.62 10.13
CA GLY A 25 17.56 0.86 11.28
C GLY A 25 16.47 -0.13 10.90
N ALA A 26 16.25 -1.10 11.74
CA ALA A 26 15.26 -2.15 11.52
C ALA A 26 14.81 -2.77 12.84
N SER A 27 13.61 -3.37 12.83
CA SER A 27 13.14 -4.24 13.90
C SER A 27 12.42 -5.45 13.35
N VAL A 28 12.42 -6.54 14.10
CA VAL A 28 11.67 -7.76 13.84
C VAL A 28 10.93 -8.20 15.08
N LEU A 29 9.68 -8.56 14.91
CA LEU A 29 8.84 -9.17 15.94
C LEU A 29 8.31 -10.50 15.40
N ILE A 30 8.48 -11.57 16.15
CA ILE A 30 7.90 -12.88 15.86
C ILE A 30 6.95 -13.24 16.98
N THR A 31 5.71 -13.52 16.60
CA THR A 31 4.68 -14.00 17.53
C THR A 31 4.24 -15.41 17.15
N HIS A 32 3.88 -16.20 18.15
CA HIS A 32 3.28 -17.51 17.97
C HIS A 32 2.16 -17.71 18.98
N LYS A 33 0.97 -18.09 18.50
CA LYS A 33 -0.23 -18.28 19.35
C LYS A 33 -0.51 -17.06 20.24
N GLY A 34 -0.35 -15.86 19.69
CA GLY A 34 -0.59 -14.60 20.40
C GLY A 34 0.51 -14.17 21.38
N GLN A 35 1.59 -14.93 21.52
CA GLN A 35 2.71 -14.60 22.40
C GLN A 35 3.95 -14.19 21.63
N GLU A 36 4.68 -13.21 22.15
CA GLU A 36 5.97 -12.83 21.60
C GLU A 36 7.00 -13.93 21.83
N VAL A 37 7.60 -14.39 20.74
CA VAL A 37 8.65 -15.43 20.76
C VAL A 37 10.02 -14.80 20.63
N TYR A 38 10.12 -13.75 19.84
CA TYR A 38 11.37 -13.07 19.56
C TYR A 38 11.11 -11.62 19.17
N TYR A 39 11.94 -10.74 19.70
CA TYR A 39 12.03 -9.34 19.26
C TYR A 39 13.51 -8.95 19.16
N HIS A 40 13.85 -8.17 18.15
CA HIS A 40 15.15 -7.55 18.00
C HIS A 40 15.03 -6.26 17.23
N ASP A 41 15.79 -5.26 17.62
CA ASP A 41 15.97 -4.00 16.91
C ASP A 41 17.46 -3.69 16.76
N CYS A 42 17.80 -2.90 15.73
CA CYS A 42 19.16 -2.48 15.48
C CYS A 42 19.19 -1.20 14.61
N GLY A 43 20.32 -0.50 14.67
CA GLY A 43 20.56 0.72 13.91
C GLY A 43 19.87 1.96 14.48
N LEU A 44 19.61 2.94 13.61
CA LEU A 44 19.16 4.28 13.97
C LEU A 44 17.84 4.63 13.29
N ARG A 45 16.93 5.27 14.00
CA ARG A 45 15.72 5.90 13.43
C ARG A 45 15.98 7.28 12.85
N ASP A 46 17.06 7.92 13.27
CA ASP A 46 17.51 9.22 12.76
C ASP A 46 19.04 9.21 12.65
N LEU A 47 19.53 9.24 11.42
CA LEU A 47 20.98 9.22 11.13
C LEU A 47 21.66 10.54 11.53
N LYS A 48 20.96 11.67 11.45
CA LYS A 48 21.52 12.99 11.78
C LYS A 48 21.62 13.19 13.30
N ALA A 49 20.56 12.87 14.00
CA ALA A 49 20.49 12.97 15.47
C ALA A 49 21.12 11.77 16.20
N GLN A 50 21.57 10.74 15.46
CA GLN A 50 22.13 9.49 16.02
C GLN A 50 21.20 8.82 17.03
N THR A 51 19.88 8.92 16.80
CA THR A 51 18.88 8.35 17.69
C THR A 51 18.68 6.88 17.35
N ALA A 52 18.80 6.01 18.34
CA ALA A 52 18.65 4.56 18.16
C ALA A 52 17.25 4.18 17.68
N TRP A 53 17.16 3.15 16.87
CA TRP A 53 15.92 2.46 16.56
C TRP A 53 15.44 1.71 17.81
N SER A 54 14.15 1.69 18.06
CA SER A 54 13.55 1.03 19.22
C SER A 54 12.16 0.49 18.88
N ARG A 55 11.59 -0.28 19.78
CA ARG A 55 10.21 -0.80 19.66
C ARG A 55 9.17 0.31 19.41
N ASP A 56 9.39 1.47 20.02
CA ASP A 56 8.47 2.61 19.94
C ASP A 56 8.73 3.53 18.73
N THR A 57 9.64 3.14 17.83
CA THR A 57 9.92 3.90 16.63
C THR A 57 8.72 3.91 15.70
N VAL A 58 8.20 5.10 15.42
CA VAL A 58 7.15 5.29 14.41
C VAL A 58 7.79 5.31 13.03
N ALA A 59 7.36 4.39 12.17
CA ALA A 59 7.87 4.22 10.83
C ALA A 59 6.75 4.18 9.80
N ARG A 60 7.05 4.58 8.56
CA ARG A 60 6.14 4.39 7.44
C ARG A 60 6.14 2.93 7.03
N ILE A 61 4.99 2.28 7.12
CA ILE A 61 4.84 0.86 6.80
C ILE A 61 4.40 0.60 5.35
N TYR A 62 4.24 1.67 4.55
CA TYR A 62 3.86 1.61 3.13
C TYR A 62 2.71 0.63 2.86
N SER A 63 2.89 -0.35 1.98
CA SER A 63 1.85 -1.30 1.59
C SER A 63 1.33 -2.18 2.73
N MET A 64 2.04 -2.29 3.84
CA MET A 64 1.51 -2.94 5.05
C MET A 64 0.34 -2.17 5.68
N THR A 65 0.07 -0.94 5.25
CA THR A 65 -1.14 -0.18 5.57
C THR A 65 -2.41 -0.82 4.97
N LYS A 66 -2.29 -1.50 3.83
CA LYS A 66 -3.44 -2.11 3.15
C LYS A 66 -4.22 -3.11 4.01
N PRO A 67 -3.58 -4.09 4.67
CA PRO A 67 -4.30 -5.00 5.58
C PRO A 67 -5.04 -4.26 6.70
N VAL A 68 -4.45 -3.20 7.26
CA VAL A 68 -5.07 -2.40 8.32
C VAL A 68 -6.32 -1.66 7.80
N THR A 69 -6.21 -1.02 6.63
CA THR A 69 -7.33 -0.34 5.97
C THR A 69 -8.42 -1.34 5.56
N SER A 70 -8.03 -2.50 5.03
CA SER A 70 -8.96 -3.57 4.67
C SER A 70 -9.73 -4.10 5.87
N LEU A 71 -9.06 -4.28 7.01
CA LEU A 71 -9.71 -4.68 8.26
C LEU A 71 -10.75 -3.64 8.71
N ALA A 72 -10.40 -2.36 8.66
CA ALA A 72 -11.33 -1.28 9.00
C ALA A 72 -12.56 -1.28 8.08
N LEU A 73 -12.37 -1.49 6.77
CA LEU A 73 -13.47 -1.62 5.81
C LEU A 73 -14.34 -2.85 6.12
N MET A 74 -13.74 -4.00 6.43
CA MET A 74 -14.47 -5.22 6.79
C MET A 74 -15.29 -5.08 8.06
N GLN A 75 -14.86 -4.26 9.03
CA GLN A 75 -15.67 -3.94 10.20
C GLN A 75 -16.97 -3.17 9.85
N LEU A 76 -16.94 -2.36 8.78
CA LEU A 76 -18.12 -1.66 8.30
C LEU A 76 -19.07 -2.61 7.55
N VAL A 77 -18.50 -3.56 6.79
CA VAL A 77 -19.28 -4.66 6.17
C VAL A 77 -19.96 -5.51 7.25
N GLU A 78 -19.25 -5.88 8.31
CA GLU A 78 -19.78 -6.65 9.44
C GLU A 78 -20.95 -5.93 10.15
N ARG A 79 -20.93 -4.60 10.17
CA ARG A 79 -22.03 -3.76 10.67
C ARG A 79 -23.21 -3.64 9.71
N GLY A 80 -23.13 -4.22 8.51
CA GLY A 80 -24.17 -4.16 7.49
C GLY A 80 -24.35 -2.80 6.82
N LEU A 81 -23.32 -1.93 6.84
CA LEU A 81 -23.42 -0.60 6.22
C LEU A 81 -23.37 -0.69 4.69
N PHE A 82 -22.71 -1.69 4.15
CA PHE A 82 -22.64 -2.02 2.73
C PHE A 82 -22.12 -3.46 2.59
N ASN A 83 -22.09 -3.98 1.37
CA ASN A 83 -21.55 -5.29 1.05
C ASN A 83 -20.31 -5.14 0.11
N LEU A 84 -19.63 -6.25 -0.16
CA LEU A 84 -18.42 -6.22 -0.98
C LEU A 84 -18.70 -5.97 -2.48
N ASP A 85 -19.91 -6.24 -2.94
CA ASP A 85 -20.34 -5.98 -4.33
C ASP A 85 -20.78 -4.53 -4.54
N THR A 86 -20.81 -3.71 -3.48
CA THR A 86 -21.15 -2.29 -3.56
C THR A 86 -20.14 -1.59 -4.47
N PRO A 87 -20.60 -0.87 -5.52
CA PRO A 87 -19.74 -0.08 -6.40
C PRO A 87 -19.04 1.04 -5.65
N VAL A 88 -17.78 1.29 -5.98
CA VAL A 88 -17.01 2.39 -5.38
C VAL A 88 -17.68 3.74 -5.59
N SER A 89 -18.44 3.91 -6.68
CA SER A 89 -19.16 5.16 -6.99
C SER A 89 -20.26 5.53 -5.99
N GLU A 90 -20.72 4.63 -5.15
CA GLU A 90 -21.64 4.99 -4.06
C GLU A 90 -20.98 5.86 -3.00
N PHE A 91 -19.65 5.78 -2.87
CA PHE A 91 -18.86 6.56 -1.91
C PHE A 91 -18.06 7.66 -2.58
N ILE A 92 -17.62 7.43 -3.82
CA ILE A 92 -16.80 8.33 -4.61
C ILE A 92 -17.46 8.46 -5.99
N PRO A 93 -18.41 9.40 -6.18
CA PRO A 93 -19.21 9.51 -7.40
C PRO A 93 -18.41 9.66 -8.69
N GLU A 94 -17.18 10.16 -8.59
CA GLU A 94 -16.26 10.30 -9.72
C GLU A 94 -15.95 8.97 -10.43
N PHE A 95 -16.15 7.85 -9.76
CA PHE A 95 -15.99 6.50 -10.35
C PHE A 95 -17.26 5.99 -11.07
N ALA A 96 -18.32 6.78 -11.21
CA ALA A 96 -19.58 6.31 -11.80
C ALA A 96 -19.48 6.00 -13.31
N GLN A 97 -18.59 6.66 -14.04
CA GLN A 97 -18.45 6.52 -15.50
C GLN A 97 -17.00 6.17 -15.85
N MET A 98 -16.62 4.95 -15.59
CA MET A 98 -15.24 4.52 -15.83
C MET A 98 -15.01 4.05 -17.26
N GLN A 99 -13.79 4.28 -17.71
CA GLN A 99 -13.24 3.75 -18.96
C GLN A 99 -12.09 2.81 -18.60
N ALA A 100 -11.88 1.77 -19.38
CA ALA A 100 -10.70 0.91 -19.29
C ALA A 100 -9.90 1.00 -20.58
N LEU A 101 -8.58 0.90 -20.49
CA LEU A 101 -7.73 0.77 -21.67
C LEU A 101 -8.07 -0.50 -22.43
N VAL A 102 -8.15 -0.41 -23.76
CA VAL A 102 -8.31 -1.61 -24.60
C VAL A 102 -6.99 -2.41 -24.62
N PRO A 103 -7.04 -3.74 -24.80
CA PRO A 103 -5.83 -4.54 -24.90
C PRO A 103 -4.86 -4.00 -25.95
N GLY A 104 -3.61 -3.79 -25.57
CA GLY A 104 -2.57 -3.24 -26.44
C GLY A 104 -2.62 -1.73 -26.65
N ALA A 105 -3.38 -0.99 -25.83
CA ALA A 105 -3.44 0.47 -25.92
C ALA A 105 -2.05 1.10 -25.78
N GLU A 106 -1.71 1.99 -26.70
CA GLU A 106 -0.46 2.78 -26.70
C GLU A 106 -0.67 4.21 -26.17
N THR A 107 -1.92 4.68 -26.20
CA THR A 107 -2.33 6.01 -25.71
C THR A 107 -3.52 5.93 -24.74
N LEU A 108 -3.75 7.02 -23.98
CA LEU A 108 -4.85 7.07 -22.99
C LEU A 108 -6.25 7.18 -23.61
N GLU A 109 -6.34 7.58 -24.87
CA GLU A 109 -7.59 7.75 -25.59
C GLU A 109 -8.15 6.40 -26.08
N GLN A 110 -7.31 5.39 -26.13
CA GLN A 110 -7.69 4.03 -26.58
C GLN A 110 -8.41 3.27 -25.47
N THR A 111 -9.64 3.69 -25.17
CA THR A 111 -10.44 3.17 -24.07
C THR A 111 -11.78 2.62 -24.56
N ALA A 112 -12.39 1.81 -23.71
CA ALA A 112 -13.79 1.39 -23.82
C ALA A 112 -14.51 1.59 -22.49
N PRO A 113 -15.85 1.85 -22.49
CA PRO A 113 -16.63 1.88 -21.27
C PRO A 113 -16.50 0.59 -20.47
N CYS A 114 -16.38 0.71 -19.16
CA CYS A 114 -16.32 -0.44 -18.27
C CYS A 114 -17.19 -0.25 -17.03
N ALA A 115 -17.42 -1.34 -16.31
CA ALA A 115 -18.15 -1.28 -15.05
C ALA A 115 -17.34 -0.53 -13.99
N THR A 116 -18.04 0.16 -13.08
CA THR A 116 -17.44 0.73 -11.88
C THR A 116 -16.84 -0.39 -11.03
N PRO A 117 -15.60 -0.25 -10.54
CA PRO A 117 -15.03 -1.23 -9.62
C PRO A 117 -15.85 -1.36 -8.33
N THR A 118 -15.92 -2.58 -7.81
CA THR A 118 -16.55 -2.87 -6.52
C THR A 118 -15.52 -2.80 -5.37
N LEU A 119 -16.01 -2.75 -4.14
CA LEU A 119 -15.15 -2.84 -2.95
C LEU A 119 -14.38 -4.17 -2.92
N HIS A 120 -15.00 -5.27 -3.37
CA HIS A 120 -14.33 -6.57 -3.50
C HIS A 120 -13.12 -6.48 -4.44
N GLN A 121 -13.29 -5.84 -5.60
CA GLN A 121 -12.21 -5.70 -6.57
C GLN A 121 -11.06 -4.82 -6.06
N LEU A 122 -11.36 -3.80 -5.25
CA LEU A 122 -10.30 -3.04 -4.55
C LEU A 122 -9.52 -3.92 -3.58
N LEU A 123 -10.20 -4.70 -2.75
CA LEU A 123 -9.58 -5.58 -1.75
C LEU A 123 -8.75 -6.70 -2.37
N THR A 124 -9.15 -7.19 -3.54
CA THR A 124 -8.47 -8.29 -4.25
C THR A 124 -7.46 -7.83 -5.31
N HIS A 125 -7.23 -6.51 -5.44
CA HIS A 125 -6.36 -5.92 -6.46
C HIS A 125 -6.75 -6.25 -7.91
N THR A 126 -8.05 -6.37 -8.19
CA THR A 126 -8.61 -6.67 -9.51
C THR A 126 -9.47 -5.52 -10.06
N SER A 127 -9.35 -4.33 -9.47
CA SER A 127 -10.14 -3.16 -9.85
C SER A 127 -9.69 -2.47 -11.13
N GLY A 128 -8.51 -2.80 -11.67
CA GLY A 128 -7.91 -2.08 -12.80
C GLY A 128 -7.20 -0.78 -12.42
N LEU A 129 -7.18 -0.39 -11.13
CA LEU A 129 -6.33 0.70 -10.68
C LEU A 129 -4.85 0.31 -10.79
N SER A 130 -4.02 1.26 -11.23
CA SER A 130 -2.62 1.02 -11.58
C SER A 130 -1.66 1.86 -10.75
N TYR A 131 -0.38 1.83 -11.13
CA TYR A 131 0.71 2.58 -10.49
C TYR A 131 1.54 3.31 -11.53
N ALA A 132 2.12 4.46 -11.18
CA ALA A 132 2.95 5.26 -12.06
C ALA A 132 4.22 4.52 -12.53
N PHE A 133 4.71 3.53 -11.78
CA PHE A 133 5.87 2.73 -12.18
C PHE A 133 5.53 1.58 -13.13
N ASN A 134 4.24 1.31 -13.39
CA ASN A 134 3.85 0.30 -14.37
C ASN A 134 4.13 0.81 -15.79
N PRO A 135 4.60 -0.06 -16.71
CA PRO A 135 4.82 0.35 -18.08
C PRO A 135 3.50 0.68 -18.80
N GLY A 136 3.58 1.48 -19.86
CA GLY A 136 2.44 1.81 -20.70
C GLY A 136 1.92 3.23 -20.51
N PRO A 137 0.83 3.59 -21.25
CA PRO A 137 0.32 4.95 -21.28
C PRO A 137 -0.23 5.42 -19.94
N LEU A 138 -0.89 4.54 -19.19
CA LEU A 138 -1.47 4.87 -17.89
C LEU A 138 -0.39 5.21 -16.86
N GLY A 139 0.68 4.39 -16.74
CA GLY A 139 1.77 4.68 -15.82
C GLY A 139 2.49 5.99 -16.15
N ARG A 140 2.72 6.27 -17.43
CA ARG A 140 3.29 7.55 -17.88
C ARG A 140 2.40 8.74 -17.47
N ALA A 141 1.10 8.65 -17.71
CA ALA A 141 0.16 9.70 -17.34
C ALA A 141 0.06 9.92 -15.82
N MET A 142 0.07 8.85 -15.03
CA MET A 142 0.10 8.93 -13.57
C MET A 142 1.37 9.64 -13.09
N MET A 143 2.53 9.34 -13.69
CA MET A 143 3.79 9.99 -13.37
C MET A 143 3.77 11.49 -13.71
N GLU A 144 3.32 11.84 -14.89
CA GLU A 144 3.21 13.22 -15.38
C GLU A 144 2.25 14.06 -14.55
N ARG A 145 1.07 13.48 -14.22
CA ARG A 145 0.04 14.12 -13.40
C ARG A 145 0.36 14.04 -11.90
N LYS A 146 1.43 13.36 -11.52
CA LYS A 146 1.85 13.15 -10.12
C LYS A 146 0.77 12.47 -9.27
N VAL A 147 -0.01 11.58 -9.88
CA VAL A 147 -1.06 10.82 -9.21
C VAL A 147 -0.41 9.62 -8.53
N GLU A 148 0.33 9.83 -7.46
CA GLU A 148 0.83 8.77 -6.55
C GLU A 148 1.58 9.30 -5.33
N PHE A 149 1.47 8.56 -4.22
CA PHE A 149 2.35 8.49 -3.03
C PHE A 149 2.92 9.79 -2.44
N ARG A 150 2.57 10.94 -2.94
CA ARG A 150 3.06 12.21 -2.42
C ARG A 150 2.07 12.77 -1.41
N ALA A 151 2.21 12.36 -0.16
CA ALA A 151 1.42 12.80 0.99
C ALA A 151 1.26 14.34 1.13
N ASN A 152 1.95 15.13 0.33
CA ASN A 152 2.01 16.59 0.44
C ASN A 152 1.28 17.33 -0.71
N GLN A 153 0.53 16.63 -1.55
CA GLN A 153 -0.08 17.25 -2.75
C GLN A 153 -1.62 17.19 -2.72
N GLY A 154 -2.22 17.85 -1.74
CA GLY A 154 -3.68 17.96 -1.67
C GLY A 154 -4.34 17.01 -0.67
N SER A 155 -5.66 17.02 -0.68
CA SER A 155 -6.48 16.16 0.17
C SER A 155 -6.66 14.75 -0.42
N LEU A 156 -7.13 13.82 0.40
CA LEU A 156 -7.53 12.49 -0.07
C LEU A 156 -8.62 12.57 -1.15
N ALA A 157 -9.59 13.48 -1.00
CA ALA A 157 -10.64 13.70 -1.99
C ALA A 157 -10.08 14.14 -3.35
N GLU A 158 -9.05 15.00 -3.36
CA GLU A 158 -8.38 15.40 -4.59
C GLU A 158 -7.66 14.23 -5.24
N MET A 159 -6.96 13.41 -4.46
CA MET A 159 -6.30 12.21 -4.96
C MET A 159 -7.32 11.23 -5.58
N CYS A 160 -8.48 11.03 -4.95
CA CYS A 160 -9.56 10.20 -5.49
C CYS A 160 -10.07 10.74 -6.84
N ARG A 161 -10.30 12.04 -6.96
CA ARG A 161 -10.72 12.68 -8.22
C ARG A 161 -9.70 12.52 -9.33
N GLN A 162 -8.42 12.77 -9.02
CA GLN A 162 -7.34 12.62 -10.00
C GLN A 162 -7.18 11.15 -10.45
N THR A 163 -7.37 10.20 -9.55
CA THR A 163 -7.33 8.78 -9.87
C THR A 163 -8.52 8.37 -10.74
N ALA A 164 -9.73 8.83 -10.41
CA ALA A 164 -10.94 8.54 -11.18
C ALA A 164 -10.96 9.19 -12.58
N ALA A 165 -10.18 10.25 -12.78
CA ALA A 165 -10.00 10.90 -14.09
C ALA A 165 -9.05 10.14 -15.04
N LEU A 166 -8.52 9.00 -14.62
CA LEU A 166 -7.70 8.12 -15.43
C LEU A 166 -8.47 6.84 -15.77
N PRO A 167 -8.20 6.22 -16.94
CA PRO A 167 -8.79 4.94 -17.25
C PRO A 167 -8.26 3.83 -16.33
N LEU A 168 -9.01 2.75 -16.22
CA LEU A 168 -8.54 1.50 -15.63
C LEU A 168 -7.58 0.77 -16.59
N ALA A 169 -6.72 -0.09 -16.02
CA ALA A 169 -5.79 -0.93 -16.81
C ALA A 169 -6.48 -2.17 -17.38
#